data_07f61d3b0341284eb53a563d3c2ba2b2
#
_entry.id   07f61d3b0341284eb53a563d3c2ba2b2
#
_cell.length_a   1.000
_cell.length_b   1.000
_cell.length_c   1.000
_cell.angle_alpha   90.00
_cell.angle_beta   90.00
_cell.angle_gamma   90.00
#
_symmetry.space_group_name_H-M   'P 1'
#
loop_
_entity.id
_entity.type
_entity.pdbx_description
1 polymer ?
#
loop_
_entity_poly.entity_id
_entity_poly.type
_entity_poly.pdbx_seq_one_letter_code
_entity_poly.pdbx_strand_id
1 'polypeptide(L)'
;MTELTDLFCALARIPSPSMQEDAVAEQIVSYFHRHHIAAQRDDFGNIYAEIPATDPAKPSLMLSAHMDVVGDSSPVNIICENDILKTDGKRTLGADDKAGVAAAML
;
A
#
# COMPACT_ATOMS: atom_id res chain seq x y z
N MET A 1 17.18 0.28 -6.32
CA MET A 1 16.31 0.37 -5.14
C MET A 1 15.84 -1.02 -4.76
N THR A 2 15.40 -1.21 -3.53
CA THR A 2 14.88 -2.49 -3.06
C THR A 2 13.45 -2.72 -3.57
N GLU A 3 13.00 -3.97 -3.53
CA GLU A 3 11.61 -4.32 -3.84
C GLU A 3 10.61 -3.56 -2.97
N LEU A 4 10.91 -3.40 -1.68
CA LEU A 4 10.08 -2.62 -0.77
C LEU A 4 9.99 -1.16 -1.21
N THR A 5 11.10 -0.54 -1.58
CA THR A 5 11.13 0.85 -2.04
C THR A 5 10.32 1.02 -3.32
N ASP A 6 10.47 0.10 -4.27
CA ASP A 6 9.73 0.15 -5.54
C ASP A 6 8.23 -0.01 -5.30
N LEU A 7 7.83 -0.92 -4.44
CA LEU A 7 6.42 -1.11 -4.08
C LEU A 7 5.86 0.13 -3.37
N PHE A 8 6.60 0.67 -2.42
CA PHE A 8 6.18 1.90 -1.75
C PHE A 8 5.98 3.05 -2.73
N CYS A 9 6.92 3.27 -3.64
CA CYS A 9 6.82 4.33 -4.64
C CYS A 9 5.61 4.14 -5.55
N ALA A 10 5.35 2.89 -5.97
CA ALA A 10 4.18 2.59 -6.80
C ALA A 10 2.88 2.96 -6.09
N LEU A 11 2.76 2.62 -4.81
CA LEU A 11 1.59 2.95 -4.02
C LEU A 11 1.49 4.45 -3.71
N ALA A 12 2.61 5.07 -3.35
CA ALA A 12 2.65 6.47 -2.96
C ALA A 12 2.31 7.42 -4.11
N ARG A 13 2.60 7.02 -5.36
CA ARG A 13 2.24 7.82 -6.54
C ARG A 13 0.74 7.89 -6.79
N ILE A 14 -0.03 6.99 -6.23
CA ILE A 14 -1.49 6.95 -6.40
C ILE A 14 -2.13 7.80 -5.31
N PRO A 15 -2.78 8.93 -5.65
CA PRO A 15 -3.51 9.69 -4.64
C PRO A 15 -4.66 8.87 -4.08
N SER A 16 -4.84 8.90 -2.77
CA SER A 16 -5.91 8.14 -2.11
C SER A 16 -6.47 8.91 -0.91
N PRO A 17 -7.18 10.04 -1.16
CA PRO A 17 -7.89 10.72 -0.08
C PRO A 17 -8.91 9.78 0.56
N SER A 18 -9.25 10.02 1.82
CA SER A 18 -10.25 9.21 2.52
C SER A 18 -11.54 9.09 1.72
N MET A 19 -12.09 7.89 1.62
CA MET A 19 -13.26 7.52 0.83
C MET A 19 -13.05 7.55 -0.70
N GLN A 20 -11.81 7.76 -1.16
CA GLN A 20 -11.43 7.76 -2.58
C GLN A 20 -10.21 6.88 -2.81
N GLU A 21 -10.22 5.67 -2.23
CA GLU A 21 -9.09 4.74 -2.25
C GLU A 21 -9.15 3.70 -3.37
N ASP A 22 -10.12 3.81 -4.30
CA ASP A 22 -10.35 2.78 -5.31
C ASP A 22 -9.11 2.46 -6.15
N ALA A 23 -8.40 3.48 -6.61
CA ALA A 23 -7.23 3.28 -7.47
C ALA A 23 -6.11 2.56 -6.74
N VAL A 24 -5.81 2.95 -5.51
CA VAL A 24 -4.77 2.29 -4.71
C VAL A 24 -5.22 0.89 -4.31
N ALA A 25 -6.50 0.71 -4.00
CA ALA A 25 -7.07 -0.61 -3.67
C ALA A 25 -6.92 -1.59 -4.84
N GLU A 26 -7.21 -1.16 -6.05
CA GLU A 26 -7.02 -1.99 -7.25
C GLU A 26 -5.56 -2.39 -7.44
N GLN A 27 -4.65 -1.48 -7.20
CA GLN A 27 -3.22 -1.77 -7.29
C GLN A 27 -2.79 -2.82 -6.26
N ILE A 28 -3.30 -2.73 -5.03
CA ILE A 28 -3.00 -3.68 -3.97
C ILE A 28 -3.55 -5.07 -4.31
N VAL A 29 -4.82 -5.15 -4.71
CA VAL A 29 -5.45 -6.42 -5.08
C VAL A 29 -4.71 -7.06 -6.27
N SER A 30 -4.35 -6.28 -7.28
CA SER A 30 -3.60 -6.77 -8.44
C SER A 30 -2.23 -7.31 -8.04
N TYR A 31 -1.55 -6.65 -7.11
CA TYR A 31 -0.27 -7.13 -6.59
C TYR A 31 -0.42 -8.52 -5.96
N PHE A 32 -1.41 -8.69 -5.09
CA PHE A 32 -1.65 -9.99 -4.47
C PHE A 32 -1.97 -11.08 -5.51
N HIS A 33 -2.81 -10.77 -6.49
CA HIS A 33 -3.16 -11.72 -7.54
C HIS A 33 -1.95 -12.13 -8.38
N ARG A 34 -1.05 -11.19 -8.68
CA ARG A 34 0.19 -11.51 -9.40
C ARG A 34 1.11 -12.45 -8.60
N HIS A 35 1.00 -12.43 -7.28
CA HIS A 35 1.76 -13.33 -6.40
C HIS A 35 0.96 -14.56 -5.98
N HIS A 36 -0.15 -14.85 -6.67
CA HIS A 36 -1.01 -16.00 -6.42
C HIS A 36 -1.61 -16.03 -5.01
N ILE A 37 -1.88 -14.86 -4.48
CA ILE A 37 -2.51 -14.69 -3.16
C ILE A 37 -3.93 -14.17 -3.39
N ALA A 38 -4.93 -14.87 -2.84
CA ALA A 38 -6.31 -14.42 -2.91
C ALA A 38 -6.49 -13.16 -2.06
N ALA A 39 -7.08 -12.13 -2.65
CA ALA A 39 -7.38 -10.89 -1.95
C ALA A 39 -8.80 -10.46 -2.29
N GLN A 40 -9.52 -9.95 -1.31
CA GLN A 40 -10.90 -9.53 -1.46
C GLN A 40 -11.10 -8.15 -0.84
N ARG A 41 -11.99 -7.38 -1.44
CA ARG A 41 -12.38 -6.08 -0.93
C ARG A 41 -13.81 -6.17 -0.41
N ASP A 42 -14.07 -5.73 0.83
CA ASP A 42 -15.41 -5.75 1.41
C ASP A 42 -16.23 -4.51 1.00
N ASP A 43 -17.48 -4.45 1.47
CA ASP A 43 -18.40 -3.35 1.15
C ASP A 43 -17.96 -2.00 1.74
N PHE A 44 -17.11 -2.01 2.75
CA PHE A 44 -16.53 -0.80 3.35
C PHE A 44 -15.25 -0.36 2.64
N GLY A 45 -14.75 -1.15 1.69
CA GLY A 45 -13.54 -0.86 0.96
C GLY A 45 -12.27 -1.45 1.57
N ASN A 46 -12.36 -2.20 2.66
CA ASN A 46 -11.20 -2.87 3.25
C ASN A 46 -10.73 -4.02 2.38
N ILE A 47 -9.42 -4.24 2.32
CA ILE A 47 -8.83 -5.35 1.60
C ILE A 47 -8.36 -6.39 2.59
N TYR A 48 -8.71 -7.65 2.33
CA TYR A 48 -8.27 -8.81 3.10
C TYR A 48 -7.51 -9.75 2.20
N ALA A 49 -6.32 -10.14 2.63
CA ALA A 49 -5.54 -11.18 1.98
C ALA A 49 -5.09 -12.17 3.04
N GLU A 50 -5.23 -13.45 2.77
CA GLU A 50 -4.87 -14.50 3.71
C GLU A 50 -3.81 -15.40 3.09
N ILE A 51 -2.71 -15.58 3.80
CA ILE A 51 -1.62 -16.45 3.39
C ILE A 51 -1.68 -17.71 4.25
N PRO A 52 -1.80 -18.90 3.63
CA PRO A 52 -1.86 -20.15 4.38
C PRO A 52 -0.63 -20.34 5.28
N ALA A 53 -0.85 -20.89 6.45
CA ALA A 53 0.22 -21.16 7.40
C ALA A 53 1.19 -22.21 6.86
N THR A 54 2.48 -21.99 7.07
CA THR A 54 3.51 -23.03 6.85
C THR A 54 3.55 -24.01 8.02
N ASP A 55 3.13 -23.56 9.21
CA ASP A 55 2.97 -24.39 10.41
C ASP A 55 1.60 -24.12 11.02
N PRO A 56 0.60 -24.99 10.76
CA PRO A 56 -0.77 -24.76 11.25
C PRO A 56 -0.92 -24.88 12.77
N ALA A 57 0.10 -25.36 13.47
CA ALA A 57 0.09 -25.43 14.95
C ALA A 57 0.34 -24.07 15.60
N LYS A 58 0.85 -23.09 14.84
CA LYS A 58 1.13 -21.75 15.37
C LYS A 58 -0.07 -20.83 15.20
N PRO A 59 -0.25 -19.86 16.14
CA PRO A 59 -1.36 -18.91 16.04
C PRO A 59 -1.22 -18.00 14.82
N SER A 60 -2.35 -17.52 14.34
CA SER A 60 -2.39 -16.57 13.22
C SER A 60 -1.85 -15.20 13.64
N LEU A 61 -1.21 -14.51 12.70
CA LEU A 61 -0.77 -13.15 12.85
C LEU A 61 -1.51 -12.27 11.83
N MET A 62 -2.00 -11.12 12.28
CA MET A 62 -2.65 -10.14 11.41
C MET A 62 -1.79 -8.88 11.32
N LEU A 63 -1.50 -8.45 10.09
CA LEU A 63 -0.88 -7.16 9.81
C LEU A 63 -1.95 -6.23 9.27
N SER A 64 -1.95 -4.99 9.72
CA SER A 64 -2.99 -4.02 9.33
C SER A 64 -2.37 -2.65 9.07
N ALA A 65 -2.84 -1.98 8.02
CA ALA A 65 -2.45 -0.63 7.68
C ALA A 65 -3.60 0.05 6.92
N HIS A 66 -3.70 1.38 7.01
CA HIS A 66 -4.72 2.11 6.25
C HIS A 66 -4.18 2.55 4.88
N MET A 67 -5.07 2.68 3.89
CA MET A 67 -4.72 3.04 2.51
C MET A 67 -4.87 4.52 2.22
N ASP A 68 -5.72 5.21 2.96
CA ASP A 68 -5.99 6.61 2.74
C ASP A 68 -4.87 7.49 3.26
N VAL A 69 -4.64 8.60 2.57
CA VAL A 69 -3.67 9.60 2.97
C VAL A 69 -4.30 10.98 2.92
N VAL A 70 -3.77 11.91 3.72
CA VAL A 70 -4.24 13.29 3.69
C VAL A 70 -3.88 13.94 2.36
N GLY A 71 -4.71 14.87 1.92
CA GLY A 71 -4.52 15.59 0.67
C GLY A 71 -5.68 15.40 -0.28
N ASP A 72 -5.49 15.82 -1.52
CA ASP A 72 -6.50 15.70 -2.58
C ASP A 72 -6.09 14.65 -3.61
N SER A 73 -6.75 14.65 -4.76
CA SER A 73 -6.49 13.69 -5.84
C SER A 73 -5.44 14.18 -6.85
N SER A 74 -4.73 15.25 -6.56
CA SER A 74 -3.68 15.75 -7.45
C SER A 74 -2.47 14.80 -7.47
N PRO A 75 -1.67 14.81 -8.56
CA PRO A 75 -0.55 13.88 -8.70
C PRO A 75 0.50 14.02 -7.60
N VAL A 76 1.11 12.90 -7.22
CA VAL A 76 2.20 12.84 -6.26
C VAL A 76 3.49 12.59 -7.00
N ASN A 77 4.40 13.58 -6.99
CA ASN A 77 5.70 13.47 -7.62
C ASN A 77 6.73 13.08 -6.57
N ILE A 78 7.36 11.92 -6.76
CA ILE A 78 8.31 11.36 -5.81
C ILE A 78 9.73 11.59 -6.32
N ILE A 79 10.57 12.09 -5.42
CA ILE A 79 11.99 12.34 -5.68
C ILE A 79 12.78 11.45 -4.74
N CYS A 80 13.73 10.68 -5.30
CA CYS A 80 14.67 9.89 -4.50
C CYS A 80 16.04 10.56 -4.58
N GLU A 81 16.54 11.02 -3.46
CA GLU A 81 17.78 11.78 -3.38
C GLU A 81 18.50 11.48 -2.07
N ASN A 82 19.77 11.04 -2.16
CA ASN A 82 20.58 10.68 -0.98
C ASN A 82 19.90 9.65 -0.07
N ASP A 83 19.29 8.61 -0.67
CA ASP A 83 18.54 7.56 0.02
C ASP A 83 17.32 8.07 0.79
N ILE A 84 16.82 9.25 0.44
CA ILE A 84 15.62 9.83 1.02
C ILE A 84 14.56 9.95 -0.06
N LEU A 85 13.35 9.43 0.23
CA LEU A 85 12.18 9.62 -0.63
C LEU A 85 11.39 10.82 -0.14
N LYS A 86 11.10 11.74 -1.06
CA LYS A 86 10.35 12.96 -0.76
C LYS A 86 9.49 13.35 -1.94
N THR A 87 8.57 14.29 -1.73
CA THR A 87 7.80 14.89 -2.83
C THR A 87 8.49 16.17 -3.32
N ASP A 88 7.93 16.76 -4.37
CA ASP A 88 8.33 18.07 -4.85
C ASP A 88 7.88 19.23 -3.94
N GLY A 89 7.30 18.93 -2.79
CA GLY A 89 6.83 19.93 -1.83
C GLY A 89 5.39 20.40 -2.05
N LYS A 90 4.75 19.96 -3.13
CA LYS A 90 3.36 20.36 -3.45
C LYS A 90 2.33 19.47 -2.75
N ARG A 91 2.75 18.29 -2.28
CA ARG A 91 1.87 17.29 -1.68
C ARG A 91 2.57 16.54 -0.57
N THR A 92 1.76 16.00 0.34
CA THR A 92 2.21 14.99 1.30
C THR A 92 2.65 13.74 0.56
N LEU A 93 3.75 13.14 0.99
CA LEU A 93 4.25 11.88 0.43
C LEU A 93 3.29 10.71 0.67
N GLY A 94 2.57 10.73 1.78
CA GLY A 94 1.63 9.66 2.12
C GLY A 94 2.30 8.44 2.73
N ALA A 95 3.49 8.59 3.32
CA ALA A 95 4.15 7.49 4.01
C ALA A 95 3.36 6.99 5.20
N ASP A 96 2.49 7.80 5.76
CA ASP A 96 1.51 7.43 6.76
C ASP A 96 0.16 7.11 6.06
N ASP A 97 -0.18 5.88 5.74
CA ASP A 97 0.61 4.71 6.11
C ASP A 97 0.92 3.79 4.90
N LYS A 98 1.21 4.36 3.75
CA LYS A 98 1.59 3.54 2.58
C LYS A 98 2.92 2.81 2.79
N ALA A 99 3.77 3.31 3.67
CA ALA A 99 4.95 2.57 4.08
C ALA A 99 4.57 1.28 4.82
N GLY A 100 3.61 1.35 5.72
CA GLY A 100 3.08 0.17 6.41
C GLY A 100 2.35 -0.78 5.45
N VAL A 101 1.58 -0.25 4.50
CA VAL A 101 0.92 -1.07 3.48
C VAL A 101 1.95 -1.85 2.67
N ALA A 102 2.98 -1.18 2.16
CA ALA A 102 4.02 -1.83 1.37
C ALA A 102 4.77 -2.90 2.19
N ALA A 103 5.09 -2.59 3.46
CA ALA A 103 5.76 -3.55 4.33
C ALA A 103 4.89 -4.79 4.61
N ALA A 104 3.59 -4.60 4.80
CA ALA A 104 2.67 -5.71 5.05
C ALA A 104 2.48 -6.60 3.80
N MET A 105 2.54 -6.02 2.61
CA MET A 105 2.36 -6.75 1.35
C MET A 105 3.57 -7.61 0.98
N LEU A 106 4.73 -7.26 1.47
CA LEU A 106 5.98 -7.90 1.08
C LEU A 106 6.25 -9.23 1.90
#